data_ad2385d938beeeed4c5b1e0f1082f762
#
_entry.id   ad2385d938beeeed4c5b1e0f1082f762
#
_cell.length_a   1.000
_cell.length_b   1.000
_cell.length_c   1.000
_cell.angle_alpha   90.00
_cell.angle_beta   90.00
_cell.angle_gamma   90.00
#
_symmetry.space_group_name_H-M   'P 1'
#
loop_
_entity.id
_entity.type
_entity.pdbx_description
1 polymer ?
#
loop_
_entity_poly.entity_id
_entity_poly.type
_entity_poly.pdbx_seq_one_letter_code
_entity_poly.pdbx_strand_id
1 'polypeptide(L)'
;NTTEWLAQDNGTINWTKNGTWSGNNVSIYYRIGAGSENLISTANASNGTYTWVNISTGAISANNTYIIVRSGADPSNVYNTSPAFTVHPYIAVTYPNTGDVVWNTTDSPVITWNVTGNLSTVDVWYNNTSGWAKLGNDVNATGGNWTWSNIPASYVSATVTIRVSKHTTGATPIVPFDDANFVIPIRGKLAVTRPASGDIFRVNSTEAINWNATGFGGGDLVRIKFAKFGNFGDPPNVSTLASNENAINQTFSWTNIPNNITTTGQIRVEWQTNTTVFNDSGSFSIKGKLNLTAPSAGSLYYINGTLPINWTPTGTVGTTQLNYSANAGLDGYNHSILNDTGGTDFNETGPYN
;
A
#
# COMPACT_ATOMS: atom_id res chain seq x y z
N ASN A 1 -0.15 -15.83 41.28
CA ASN A 1 -0.05 -15.80 39.82
C ASN A 1 -0.71 -17.06 39.28
N THR A 2 -1.84 -16.91 38.60
CA THR A 2 -2.45 -18.02 37.85
C THR A 2 -1.56 -18.24 36.62
N THR A 3 -1.07 -19.48 36.47
CA THR A 3 -0.32 -19.86 35.26
C THR A 3 -1.27 -19.87 34.07
N GLU A 4 -0.92 -19.19 33.00
CA GLU A 4 -1.69 -19.11 31.74
C GLU A 4 -0.85 -19.70 30.63
N TRP A 5 -1.40 -20.64 29.87
CA TRP A 5 -0.77 -21.25 28.71
C TRP A 5 -1.64 -21.06 27.47
N LEU A 6 -1.03 -21.13 26.31
CA LEU A 6 -1.71 -21.11 25.02
C LEU A 6 -1.73 -22.53 24.44
N ALA A 7 -2.85 -22.95 23.86
CA ALA A 7 -2.88 -24.15 23.04
C ALA A 7 -1.89 -24.02 21.88
N GLN A 8 -1.30 -25.12 21.45
CA GLN A 8 -0.28 -25.20 20.39
C GLN A 8 1.09 -24.58 20.75
N ASP A 9 1.23 -23.93 21.90
CA ASP A 9 2.51 -23.46 22.43
C ASP A 9 3.19 -24.57 23.27
N ASN A 10 4.32 -24.28 23.87
CA ASN A 10 5.07 -25.18 24.73
C ASN A 10 4.93 -24.77 26.19
N GLY A 11 4.67 -25.75 27.05
CA GLY A 11 4.57 -25.56 28.52
C GLY A 11 5.57 -26.41 29.29
N THR A 12 6.20 -25.83 30.31
CA THR A 12 7.14 -26.57 31.16
C THR A 12 6.44 -27.10 32.40
N ILE A 13 6.44 -28.43 32.59
CA ILE A 13 5.90 -29.14 33.72
C ILE A 13 7.08 -29.52 34.63
N ASN A 14 7.04 -29.10 35.91
CA ASN A 14 8.06 -29.42 36.91
C ASN A 14 7.49 -30.24 38.03
N TRP A 15 8.25 -31.19 38.54
CA TRP A 15 7.91 -32.01 39.74
C TRP A 15 9.15 -32.29 40.58
N THR A 16 8.92 -32.63 41.81
CA THR A 16 9.94 -33.12 42.72
C THR A 16 9.67 -34.57 43.11
N LYS A 17 10.70 -35.39 43.13
CA LYS A 17 10.65 -36.79 43.61
C LYS A 17 11.25 -36.87 44.99
N ASN A 18 10.45 -37.35 45.97
CA ASN A 18 10.91 -37.61 47.30
C ASN A 18 10.88 -39.12 47.58
N GLY A 19 11.91 -39.62 48.23
CA GLY A 19 12.02 -41.05 48.61
C GLY A 19 12.46 -41.96 47.46
N THR A 20 12.55 -43.25 47.76
CA THR A 20 12.92 -44.33 46.83
C THR A 20 11.69 -44.89 46.17
N TRP A 21 11.65 -44.93 44.85
CA TRP A 21 10.56 -45.52 44.08
C TRP A 21 11.00 -46.81 43.41
N SER A 22 10.16 -47.84 43.37
CA SER A 22 10.34 -49.00 42.50
C SER A 22 10.03 -48.54 41.06
N GLY A 23 11.03 -48.47 40.23
CA GLY A 23 10.90 -47.95 38.88
C GLY A 23 11.22 -46.45 38.78
N ASN A 24 11.68 -46.02 37.59
CA ASN A 24 12.20 -44.67 37.37
C ASN A 24 11.31 -43.78 36.50
N ASN A 25 10.12 -44.23 36.12
CA ASN A 25 9.28 -43.51 35.19
C ASN A 25 8.08 -42.85 35.89
N VAL A 26 7.68 -41.70 35.38
CA VAL A 26 6.39 -41.05 35.66
C VAL A 26 5.56 -40.97 34.39
N SER A 27 4.26 -41.05 34.52
CA SER A 27 3.28 -40.72 33.49
C SER A 27 2.68 -39.36 33.78
N ILE A 28 2.65 -38.51 32.77
CA ILE A 28 2.19 -37.13 32.87
C ILE A 28 0.89 -37.00 32.10
N TYR A 29 -0.14 -36.49 32.77
CA TYR A 29 -1.48 -36.33 32.21
C TYR A 29 -1.95 -34.90 32.35
N TYR A 30 -2.90 -34.50 31.49
CA TYR A 30 -3.76 -33.34 31.73
C TYR A 30 -5.20 -33.79 31.92
N ARG A 31 -5.99 -32.98 32.65
CA ARG A 31 -7.41 -33.18 32.88
C ARG A 31 -8.13 -31.83 32.96
N ILE A 32 -9.37 -31.76 32.46
CA ILE A 32 -10.26 -30.61 32.65
C ILE A 32 -11.30 -30.98 33.73
N GLY A 33 -11.34 -30.18 34.80
CA GLY A 33 -12.24 -30.39 35.91
C GLY A 33 -12.15 -31.78 36.47
N ALA A 34 -13.31 -32.45 36.61
CA ALA A 34 -13.44 -33.84 37.04
C ALA A 34 -13.44 -34.84 35.86
N GLY A 35 -13.10 -34.40 34.63
CA GLY A 35 -13.10 -35.25 33.44
C GLY A 35 -12.00 -36.31 33.44
N SER A 36 -11.92 -37.04 32.30
CA SER A 36 -10.91 -38.10 32.13
C SER A 36 -9.50 -37.52 32.02
N GLU A 37 -8.52 -38.30 32.51
CA GLU A 37 -7.10 -37.99 32.33
C GLU A 37 -6.66 -38.36 30.93
N ASN A 38 -5.95 -37.42 30.28
CA ASN A 38 -5.39 -37.58 28.93
C ASN A 38 -3.87 -37.64 29.06
N LEU A 39 -3.26 -38.71 28.58
CA LEU A 39 -1.81 -38.89 28.63
C LEU A 39 -1.11 -37.87 27.78
N ILE A 40 -0.16 -37.13 28.34
CA ILE A 40 0.77 -36.25 27.61
C ILE A 40 2.00 -37.03 27.20
N SER A 41 2.67 -37.65 28.18
CA SER A 41 3.92 -38.38 27.95
C SER A 41 4.31 -39.22 29.18
N THR A 42 5.38 -39.98 29.00
CA THR A 42 6.13 -40.60 30.10
C THR A 42 7.54 -40.02 30.14
N ALA A 43 8.09 -39.86 31.33
CA ALA A 43 9.43 -39.33 31.55
C ALA A 43 10.15 -40.06 32.68
N ASN A 44 11.50 -39.91 32.76
CA ASN A 44 12.24 -40.37 33.90
C ASN A 44 11.90 -39.51 35.14
N ALA A 45 11.53 -40.14 36.24
CA ALA A 45 11.14 -39.44 37.46
C ALA A 45 12.24 -38.50 38.01
N SER A 46 13.51 -38.85 37.79
CA SER A 46 14.67 -38.07 38.23
C SER A 46 14.94 -36.81 37.39
N ASN A 47 14.31 -36.68 36.22
CA ASN A 47 14.47 -35.46 35.39
C ASN A 47 13.88 -34.23 36.08
N GLY A 48 12.82 -34.42 36.86
CA GLY A 48 12.15 -33.33 37.58
C GLY A 48 11.44 -32.31 36.69
N THR A 49 11.54 -32.48 35.37
CA THR A 49 10.97 -31.54 34.39
C THR A 49 10.60 -32.26 33.08
N TYR A 50 9.59 -31.72 32.39
CA TYR A 50 9.16 -32.13 31.06
C TYR A 50 8.58 -30.94 30.31
N THR A 51 8.95 -30.78 29.04
CA THR A 51 8.36 -29.77 28.15
C THR A 51 7.20 -30.41 27.39
N TRP A 52 6.00 -29.97 27.66
CA TRP A 52 4.83 -30.32 26.87
C TRP A 52 4.84 -29.50 25.57
N VAL A 53 5.32 -30.11 24.51
CA VAL A 53 5.41 -29.48 23.18
C VAL A 53 4.02 -29.54 22.55
N ASN A 54 3.62 -28.43 21.92
CA ASN A 54 2.36 -28.32 21.19
C ASN A 54 1.15 -28.70 22.09
N ILE A 55 0.90 -27.88 23.09
CA ILE A 55 -0.19 -28.12 24.08
C ILE A 55 -1.50 -28.42 23.35
N SER A 56 -2.10 -29.56 23.69
CA SER A 56 -3.32 -30.05 23.06
C SER A 56 -4.46 -29.03 23.14
N THR A 57 -5.18 -28.85 22.05
CA THR A 57 -6.43 -28.08 22.03
C THR A 57 -7.52 -28.65 22.92
N GLY A 58 -7.44 -29.96 23.20
CA GLY A 58 -8.29 -30.62 24.19
C GLY A 58 -8.08 -30.16 25.63
N ALA A 59 -6.98 -29.44 25.91
CA ALA A 59 -6.70 -28.89 27.24
C ALA A 59 -7.27 -27.48 27.46
N ILE A 60 -7.87 -26.86 26.46
CA ILE A 60 -8.39 -25.46 26.51
C ILE A 60 -9.49 -25.37 27.58
N SER A 61 -9.26 -24.55 28.59
CA SER A 61 -10.25 -24.25 29.64
C SER A 61 -9.87 -22.96 30.40
N ALA A 62 -10.86 -22.30 30.96
CA ALA A 62 -10.66 -21.15 31.84
C ALA A 62 -10.48 -21.63 33.29
N ASN A 63 -9.23 -21.59 33.79
CA ASN A 63 -8.86 -21.92 35.16
C ASN A 63 -9.39 -23.30 35.64
N ASN A 64 -9.39 -24.29 34.78
CA ASN A 64 -9.95 -25.61 35.08
C ASN A 64 -9.12 -26.76 34.48
N THR A 65 -7.92 -26.49 33.99
CA THR A 65 -6.96 -27.50 33.54
C THR A 65 -6.01 -27.86 34.68
N TYR A 66 -5.70 -29.14 34.80
CA TYR A 66 -4.80 -29.71 35.81
C TYR A 66 -3.74 -30.56 35.12
N ILE A 67 -2.53 -30.54 35.64
CA ILE A 67 -1.48 -31.52 35.32
C ILE A 67 -1.44 -32.56 36.45
N ILE A 68 -1.39 -33.83 36.09
CA ILE A 68 -1.24 -34.94 37.03
C ILE A 68 0.04 -35.69 36.67
N VAL A 69 0.93 -35.86 37.64
CA VAL A 69 2.14 -36.68 37.50
C VAL A 69 1.97 -37.92 38.40
N ARG A 70 2.00 -39.10 37.78
CA ARG A 70 1.81 -40.41 38.47
C ARG A 70 3.07 -41.24 38.38
N SER A 71 3.39 -41.99 39.43
CA SER A 71 4.42 -43.03 39.40
C SER A 71 4.06 -44.11 38.37
N GLY A 72 4.99 -44.51 37.53
CA GLY A 72 4.78 -45.62 36.60
C GLY A 72 4.64 -46.99 37.28
N ALA A 73 5.20 -47.15 38.48
CA ALA A 73 5.15 -48.41 39.25
C ALA A 73 3.96 -48.49 40.19
N ASP A 74 3.50 -47.37 40.77
CA ASP A 74 2.33 -47.29 41.68
C ASP A 74 1.49 -46.05 41.36
N PRO A 75 0.79 -46.04 40.23
CA PRO A 75 0.06 -44.85 39.75
C PRO A 75 -1.16 -44.49 40.59
N SER A 76 -1.67 -45.44 41.39
CA SER A 76 -2.87 -45.24 42.20
C SER A 76 -2.58 -44.54 43.54
N ASN A 77 -1.41 -44.77 44.12
CA ASN A 77 -1.06 -44.23 45.44
C ASN A 77 0.01 -43.12 45.38
N VAL A 78 0.84 -43.13 44.33
CA VAL A 78 1.95 -42.17 44.22
C VAL A 78 1.67 -41.24 43.04
N TYR A 79 1.01 -40.13 43.29
CA TYR A 79 0.74 -39.08 42.33
C TYR A 79 0.59 -37.72 43.00
N ASN A 80 0.68 -36.66 42.17
CA ASN A 80 0.31 -35.32 42.59
C ASN A 80 -0.36 -34.57 41.44
N THR A 81 -1.18 -33.60 41.78
CA THR A 81 -1.97 -32.81 40.88
C THR A 81 -1.60 -31.32 41.08
N SER A 82 -1.38 -30.61 40.00
CA SER A 82 -1.13 -29.15 40.04
C SER A 82 -2.35 -28.38 40.53
N PRO A 83 -2.20 -27.12 40.96
CA PRO A 83 -3.31 -26.18 40.96
C PRO A 83 -3.97 -26.08 39.61
N ALA A 84 -5.22 -25.63 39.58
CA ALA A 84 -5.92 -25.33 38.34
C ALA A 84 -5.21 -24.15 37.61
N PHE A 85 -5.16 -24.20 36.27
CA PHE A 85 -4.64 -23.14 35.44
C PHE A 85 -5.46 -22.98 34.16
N THR A 86 -5.23 -21.91 33.45
CA THR A 86 -5.91 -21.60 32.19
C THR A 86 -5.07 -22.04 31.00
N VAL A 87 -5.72 -22.71 30.04
CA VAL A 87 -5.20 -22.91 28.69
C VAL A 87 -6.11 -22.15 27.74
N HIS A 88 -5.57 -21.10 27.12
CA HIS A 88 -6.30 -20.27 26.16
C HIS A 88 -6.42 -20.91 24.79
N PRO A 89 -7.44 -20.56 23.99
CA PRO A 89 -7.45 -20.77 22.55
C PRO A 89 -6.19 -20.20 21.90
N TYR A 90 -5.89 -20.66 20.69
CA TYR A 90 -4.77 -20.16 19.89
C TYR A 90 -5.31 -19.29 18.76
N ILE A 91 -4.63 -18.16 18.51
CA ILE A 91 -4.85 -17.28 17.37
C ILE A 91 -3.56 -17.29 16.56
N ALA A 92 -3.66 -17.34 15.23
CA ALA A 92 -2.53 -17.18 14.32
C ALA A 92 -2.89 -16.16 13.25
N VAL A 93 -2.21 -15.03 13.21
CA VAL A 93 -2.33 -14.05 12.11
C VAL A 93 -1.69 -14.66 10.88
N THR A 94 -2.46 -14.77 9.79
CA THR A 94 -2.02 -15.37 8.53
C THR A 94 -1.72 -14.34 7.45
N TYR A 95 -2.27 -13.14 7.58
CA TYR A 95 -1.90 -11.98 6.76
C TYR A 95 -2.15 -10.69 7.57
N PRO A 96 -1.21 -9.74 7.50
CA PRO A 96 0.07 -9.75 6.76
C PRO A 96 1.10 -10.66 7.43
N ASN A 97 1.86 -11.45 6.64
CA ASN A 97 2.85 -12.38 7.17
C ASN A 97 4.14 -12.49 6.34
N THR A 98 4.35 -11.58 5.36
CA THR A 98 5.57 -11.47 4.58
C THR A 98 6.17 -10.07 4.72
N GLY A 99 7.52 -9.99 4.68
CA GLY A 99 8.26 -8.73 4.85
C GLY A 99 8.12 -7.73 3.70
N ASP A 100 7.52 -8.14 2.57
CA ASP A 100 7.37 -7.30 1.38
C ASP A 100 6.04 -6.53 1.34
N VAL A 101 5.19 -6.71 2.36
CA VAL A 101 3.90 -6.01 2.42
C VAL A 101 4.10 -4.54 2.73
N VAL A 102 3.55 -3.69 1.87
CA VAL A 102 3.48 -2.24 2.04
C VAL A 102 2.05 -1.81 1.81
N TRP A 103 1.50 -1.04 2.73
CA TRP A 103 0.19 -0.42 2.56
C TRP A 103 0.33 1.08 2.29
N ASN A 104 -0.63 1.64 1.58
CA ASN A 104 -0.72 3.07 1.35
C ASN A 104 -1.98 3.63 1.99
N THR A 105 -2.00 4.92 2.26
CA THR A 105 -3.25 5.60 2.62
C THR A 105 -4.30 5.37 1.53
N THR A 106 -5.54 5.23 1.94
CA THR A 106 -6.68 4.85 1.07
C THR A 106 -6.74 3.38 0.63
N ASP A 107 -5.73 2.56 0.90
CA ASP A 107 -5.84 1.11 0.70
C ASP A 107 -6.86 0.50 1.67
N SER A 108 -7.38 -0.67 1.32
CA SER A 108 -8.32 -1.43 2.14
C SER A 108 -7.84 -2.88 2.28
N PRO A 109 -6.74 -3.12 3.02
CA PRO A 109 -6.22 -4.47 3.19
C PRO A 109 -7.17 -5.35 4.00
N VAL A 110 -7.18 -6.63 3.66
CA VAL A 110 -7.89 -7.66 4.43
C VAL A 110 -6.88 -8.34 5.36
N ILE A 111 -7.04 -8.16 6.66
CA ILE A 111 -6.26 -8.85 7.69
C ILE A 111 -6.89 -10.21 7.92
N THR A 112 -6.10 -11.29 7.92
CA THR A 112 -6.60 -12.67 8.09
C THR A 112 -5.93 -13.40 9.24
N TRP A 113 -6.66 -14.32 9.86
CA TRP A 113 -6.19 -15.15 10.96
C TRP A 113 -6.90 -16.51 11.00
N ASN A 114 -6.29 -17.45 11.70
CA ASN A 114 -6.92 -18.69 12.10
C ASN A 114 -7.12 -18.71 13.62
N VAL A 115 -8.19 -19.35 14.08
CA VAL A 115 -8.45 -19.58 15.49
C VAL A 115 -8.59 -21.08 15.73
N THR A 116 -7.93 -21.57 16.78
CA THR A 116 -8.09 -22.95 17.26
C THR A 116 -8.64 -22.94 18.68
N GLY A 117 -9.76 -23.59 18.88
CA GLY A 117 -10.51 -23.59 20.13
C GLY A 117 -11.74 -22.66 20.05
N ASN A 118 -12.49 -22.59 21.15
CA ASN A 118 -13.73 -21.83 21.23
C ASN A 118 -13.43 -20.35 21.57
N LEU A 119 -13.46 -19.52 20.56
CA LEU A 119 -13.36 -18.07 20.67
C LEU A 119 -14.42 -17.43 19.76
N SER A 120 -15.35 -16.69 20.35
CA SER A 120 -16.48 -16.12 19.61
C SER A 120 -16.06 -14.87 18.83
N THR A 121 -15.33 -13.97 19.47
CA THR A 121 -14.97 -12.67 18.87
C THR A 121 -13.54 -12.27 19.20
N VAL A 122 -12.97 -11.48 18.30
CA VAL A 122 -11.61 -10.89 18.37
C VAL A 122 -11.66 -9.39 18.14
N ASP A 123 -10.61 -8.73 18.58
CA ASP A 123 -10.29 -7.34 18.20
C ASP A 123 -9.06 -7.32 17.33
N VAL A 124 -9.06 -6.42 16.35
CA VAL A 124 -7.91 -6.13 15.49
C VAL A 124 -7.26 -4.83 15.96
N TRP A 125 -5.95 -4.85 16.14
CA TRP A 125 -5.18 -3.75 16.70
C TRP A 125 -4.03 -3.34 15.78
N TYR A 126 -3.63 -2.09 15.93
CA TYR A 126 -2.52 -1.44 15.27
C TYR A 126 -1.57 -0.86 16.31
N ASN A 127 -0.27 -0.96 16.06
CA ASN A 127 0.77 -0.28 16.85
C ASN A 127 1.83 0.30 15.91
N ASN A 128 2.15 1.58 16.11
CA ASN A 128 3.18 2.31 15.37
C ASN A 128 4.30 2.80 16.29
N THR A 129 4.62 2.07 17.37
CA THR A 129 5.56 2.45 18.45
C THR A 129 4.99 3.43 19.50
N SER A 130 3.84 4.06 19.23
CA SER A 130 3.19 4.97 20.19
C SER A 130 2.20 4.27 21.11
N GLY A 131 1.98 2.96 20.91
CA GLY A 131 1.02 2.15 21.66
C GLY A 131 -0.03 1.50 20.78
N TRP A 132 -0.86 0.65 21.39
CA TRP A 132 -1.93 -0.09 20.70
C TRP A 132 -3.15 0.80 20.49
N ALA A 133 -3.68 0.82 19.28
CA ALA A 133 -4.97 1.40 18.94
C ALA A 133 -5.87 0.32 18.32
N LYS A 134 -7.13 0.25 18.76
CA LYS A 134 -8.10 -0.69 18.26
C LYS A 134 -8.63 -0.23 16.90
N LEU A 135 -8.56 -1.09 15.90
CA LEU A 135 -9.06 -0.88 14.54
C LEU A 135 -10.41 -1.59 14.33
N GLY A 136 -10.45 -2.89 14.60
CA GLY A 136 -11.66 -3.72 14.54
C GLY A 136 -12.08 -4.11 15.93
N ASN A 137 -13.35 -3.95 16.27
CA ASN A 137 -13.92 -4.25 17.56
C ASN A 137 -14.98 -5.35 17.45
N ASP A 138 -14.91 -6.35 18.30
CA ASP A 138 -15.91 -7.44 18.41
C ASP A 138 -16.17 -8.16 17.08
N VAL A 139 -15.10 -8.45 16.34
CA VAL A 139 -15.14 -9.12 15.03
C VAL A 139 -15.34 -10.62 15.24
N ASN A 140 -16.16 -11.27 14.40
CA ASN A 140 -16.35 -12.71 14.44
C ASN A 140 -15.02 -13.46 14.28
N ALA A 141 -14.62 -14.20 15.30
CA ALA A 141 -13.34 -14.91 15.34
C ALA A 141 -13.24 -16.00 14.27
N THR A 142 -14.32 -16.76 14.06
CA THR A 142 -14.36 -17.88 13.09
C THR A 142 -14.49 -17.42 11.65
N GLY A 143 -14.84 -16.13 11.41
CA GLY A 143 -14.82 -15.52 10.09
C GLY A 143 -13.42 -15.42 9.50
N GLY A 144 -12.39 -15.38 10.36
CA GLY A 144 -10.99 -15.45 9.99
C GLY A 144 -10.46 -14.26 9.20
N ASN A 145 -11.23 -13.18 9.07
CA ASN A 145 -10.80 -11.98 8.34
C ASN A 145 -11.53 -10.71 8.80
N TRP A 146 -10.87 -9.58 8.53
CA TRP A 146 -11.42 -8.24 8.71
C TRP A 146 -10.76 -7.27 7.72
N THR A 147 -11.54 -6.38 7.13
CA THR A 147 -11.06 -5.38 6.18
C THR A 147 -10.84 -4.05 6.88
N TRP A 148 -9.60 -3.54 6.84
CA TRP A 148 -9.31 -2.18 7.24
C TRP A 148 -9.65 -1.24 6.08
N SER A 149 -10.86 -0.73 6.08
CA SER A 149 -11.36 0.10 4.99
C SER A 149 -10.71 1.48 4.98
N ASN A 150 -10.12 1.85 3.83
CA ASN A 150 -9.65 3.19 3.54
C ASN A 150 -8.70 3.76 4.61
N ILE A 151 -7.48 3.20 4.70
CA ILE A 151 -6.49 3.59 5.72
C ILE A 151 -6.34 5.12 5.78
N PRO A 152 -6.64 5.77 6.92
CA PRO A 152 -6.52 7.23 7.05
C PRO A 152 -5.07 7.71 6.99
N ALA A 153 -4.87 8.96 6.56
CA ALA A 153 -3.57 9.61 6.51
C ALA A 153 -2.84 9.67 7.87
N SER A 154 -3.58 9.74 8.97
CA SER A 154 -3.03 9.77 10.33
C SER A 154 -2.31 8.48 10.75
N TYR A 155 -2.44 7.40 9.97
CA TYR A 155 -1.79 6.11 10.26
C TYR A 155 -0.47 5.92 9.50
N VAL A 156 0.01 6.91 8.74
CA VAL A 156 1.33 6.85 8.07
C VAL A 156 2.44 6.60 9.09
N SER A 157 3.18 5.53 8.89
CA SER A 157 4.28 5.12 9.77
C SER A 157 5.22 4.17 9.03
N ALA A 158 6.51 4.25 9.33
CA ALA A 158 7.50 3.32 8.79
C ALA A 158 7.43 1.92 9.44
N THR A 159 6.84 1.85 10.64
CA THR A 159 6.83 0.64 11.48
C THR A 159 5.44 0.40 12.06
N VAL A 160 4.72 -0.52 11.47
CA VAL A 160 3.38 -0.90 11.94
C VAL A 160 3.36 -2.38 12.27
N THR A 161 2.83 -2.72 13.44
CA THR A 161 2.51 -4.09 13.83
C THR A 161 1.00 -4.24 13.92
N ILE A 162 0.48 -5.31 13.34
CA ILE A 162 -0.92 -5.72 13.45
C ILE A 162 -1.01 -6.84 14.47
N ARG A 163 -1.98 -6.77 15.35
CA ARG A 163 -2.33 -7.81 16.35
C ARG A 163 -3.78 -8.20 16.22
N VAL A 164 -4.07 -9.48 16.35
CA VAL A 164 -5.42 -9.99 16.57
C VAL A 164 -5.46 -10.57 17.98
N SER A 165 -6.37 -10.12 18.80
CA SER A 165 -6.52 -10.58 20.19
C SER A 165 -7.95 -11.01 20.51
N LYS A 166 -8.14 -11.76 21.57
CA LYS A 166 -9.46 -11.95 22.17
C LYS A 166 -10.13 -10.60 22.40
N HIS A 167 -11.43 -10.52 22.14
CA HIS A 167 -12.20 -9.30 22.37
C HIS A 167 -12.11 -8.81 23.82
N THR A 168 -11.96 -7.51 23.96
CA THR A 168 -11.95 -6.81 25.25
C THR A 168 -12.62 -5.44 25.12
N THR A 169 -13.33 -5.02 26.15
CA THR A 169 -13.83 -3.63 26.25
C THR A 169 -12.73 -2.65 26.67
N GLY A 170 -11.55 -3.14 27.04
CA GLY A 170 -10.39 -2.33 27.43
C GLY A 170 -9.69 -1.68 26.24
N ALA A 171 -8.76 -0.77 26.57
CA ALA A 171 -7.94 -0.01 25.61
C ALA A 171 -6.65 -0.75 25.19
N THR A 172 -6.39 -1.93 25.71
CA THR A 172 -5.20 -2.73 25.42
C THR A 172 -5.60 -4.17 25.06
N PRO A 173 -4.85 -4.82 24.14
CA PRO A 173 -5.10 -6.21 23.78
C PRO A 173 -4.85 -7.14 24.97
N ILE A 174 -5.63 -8.23 25.06
CA ILE A 174 -5.52 -9.26 26.08
C ILE A 174 -5.30 -10.64 25.44
N VAL A 175 -4.72 -11.57 26.20
CA VAL A 175 -4.53 -12.96 25.78
C VAL A 175 -5.86 -13.70 25.58
N PRO A 176 -5.94 -14.62 24.60
CA PRO A 176 -4.94 -14.93 23.60
C PRO A 176 -4.81 -13.83 22.53
N PHE A 177 -3.60 -13.65 22.03
CA PHE A 177 -3.34 -12.80 20.89
C PHE A 177 -2.18 -13.34 20.05
N ASP A 178 -2.10 -12.86 18.81
CA ASP A 178 -0.96 -13.08 17.93
C ASP A 178 -0.66 -11.81 17.13
N ASP A 179 0.60 -11.60 16.82
CA ASP A 179 1.11 -10.50 16.04
C ASP A 179 1.43 -10.95 14.61
N ALA A 180 1.21 -10.07 13.66
CA ALA A 180 1.80 -10.25 12.34
C ALA A 180 3.33 -10.38 12.45
N ASN A 181 3.89 -11.36 11.76
CA ASN A 181 5.32 -11.72 11.89
C ASN A 181 6.27 -10.63 11.40
N PHE A 182 5.77 -9.64 10.67
CA PHE A 182 6.57 -8.59 10.05
C PHE A 182 5.98 -7.20 10.33
N VAL A 183 6.87 -6.24 10.39
CA VAL A 183 6.51 -4.83 10.47
C VAL A 183 6.12 -4.33 9.09
N ILE A 184 5.00 -3.65 8.99
CA ILE A 184 4.42 -3.17 7.74
C ILE A 184 4.52 -1.65 7.69
N PRO A 185 5.17 -1.04 6.68
CA PRO A 185 5.10 0.39 6.50
C PRO A 185 3.75 0.80 5.89
N ILE A 186 3.15 1.85 6.44
CA ILE A 186 2.02 2.58 5.83
C ILE A 186 2.58 3.89 5.26
N ARG A 187 2.42 4.09 3.95
CA ARG A 187 2.98 5.22 3.21
C ARG A 187 1.91 6.17 2.73
N GLY A 188 2.31 7.42 2.50
CA GLY A 188 1.49 8.37 1.77
C GLY A 188 1.28 7.93 0.33
N LYS A 189 0.24 8.48 -0.33
CA LYS A 189 -0.11 8.19 -1.73
C LYS A 189 -0.09 9.46 -2.55
N LEU A 190 0.56 9.39 -3.71
CA LEU A 190 0.53 10.42 -4.74
C LEU A 190 -0.36 9.95 -5.90
N ALA A 191 -1.06 10.88 -6.54
CA ALA A 191 -1.85 10.61 -7.73
C ALA A 191 -1.81 11.82 -8.67
N VAL A 192 -1.11 11.73 -9.79
CA VAL A 192 -1.04 12.81 -10.78
C VAL A 192 -2.38 12.90 -11.49
N THR A 193 -2.98 14.09 -11.45
CA THR A 193 -4.30 14.36 -12.04
C THR A 193 -4.19 15.20 -13.32
N ARG A 194 -3.09 15.93 -13.51
CA ARG A 194 -2.77 16.62 -14.74
C ARG A 194 -1.24 16.60 -14.98
N PRO A 195 -0.80 16.28 -16.22
CA PRO A 195 -1.60 16.03 -17.42
C PRO A 195 -2.42 14.75 -17.33
N ALA A 196 -3.63 14.77 -17.91
CA ALA A 196 -4.44 13.60 -18.14
C ALA A 196 -4.05 12.91 -19.46
N SER A 197 -4.54 11.69 -19.67
CA SER A 197 -4.32 11.01 -20.96
C SER A 197 -4.97 11.79 -22.10
N GLY A 198 -4.18 12.06 -23.14
CA GLY A 198 -4.60 12.80 -24.33
C GLY A 198 -4.50 14.33 -24.25
N ASP A 199 -4.08 14.89 -23.12
CA ASP A 199 -3.81 16.32 -23.00
C ASP A 199 -2.77 16.77 -24.04
N ILE A 200 -2.90 18.02 -24.48
CA ILE A 200 -1.97 18.63 -25.44
C ILE A 200 -1.37 19.89 -24.83
N PHE A 201 -0.08 19.83 -24.54
CA PHE A 201 0.73 20.98 -24.15
C PHE A 201 1.38 21.61 -25.38
N ARG A 202 1.68 22.90 -25.33
CA ARG A 202 2.30 23.62 -26.44
C ARG A 202 3.72 24.07 -26.09
N VAL A 203 4.62 24.00 -27.07
CA VAL A 203 5.96 24.57 -26.92
C VAL A 203 5.84 26.03 -26.50
N ASN A 204 6.68 26.44 -25.56
CA ASN A 204 6.75 27.81 -25.01
C ASN A 204 5.47 28.28 -24.27
N SER A 205 4.53 27.36 -23.95
CA SER A 205 3.41 27.68 -23.05
C SER A 205 3.77 27.43 -21.59
N THR A 206 2.86 27.82 -20.71
CA THR A 206 2.87 27.50 -19.29
C THR A 206 1.69 26.61 -19.00
N GLU A 207 1.93 25.44 -18.39
CA GLU A 207 0.92 24.47 -18.05
C GLU A 207 1.04 24.04 -16.59
N ALA A 208 -0.08 23.80 -15.95
CA ALA A 208 -0.07 23.27 -14.59
C ALA A 208 0.12 21.74 -14.60
N ILE A 209 0.98 21.24 -13.72
CA ILE A 209 1.07 19.85 -13.34
C ILE A 209 0.39 19.74 -11.98
N ASN A 210 -0.64 18.88 -11.87
CA ASN A 210 -1.42 18.74 -10.66
C ASN A 210 -1.38 17.29 -10.14
N TRP A 211 -1.40 17.16 -8.83
CA TRP A 211 -1.47 15.84 -8.18
C TRP A 211 -2.28 15.92 -6.88
N ASN A 212 -2.76 14.79 -6.41
CA ASN A 212 -3.27 14.65 -5.05
C ASN A 212 -2.17 14.02 -4.19
N ALA A 213 -2.03 14.47 -2.95
CA ALA A 213 -1.11 13.94 -1.95
C ALA A 213 -1.91 13.60 -0.69
N THR A 214 -1.92 12.32 -0.31
CA THR A 214 -2.62 11.84 0.88
C THR A 214 -1.62 11.22 1.84
N GLY A 215 -1.61 11.65 3.10
CA GLY A 215 -0.66 11.18 4.11
C GLY A 215 0.71 11.86 4.02
N PHE A 216 0.77 13.07 3.46
CA PHE A 216 1.94 13.93 3.44
C PHE A 216 1.70 15.18 4.29
N GLY A 217 2.77 15.68 4.90
CA GLY A 217 2.78 16.91 5.70
C GLY A 217 3.55 18.04 5.02
N GLY A 218 3.57 19.22 5.66
CA GLY A 218 4.24 20.41 5.12
C GLY A 218 5.78 20.31 4.96
N GLY A 219 6.40 19.28 5.53
CA GLY A 219 7.84 19.00 5.40
C GLY A 219 8.17 17.96 4.33
N ASP A 220 7.16 17.30 3.73
CA ASP A 220 7.37 16.29 2.71
C ASP A 220 7.55 16.92 1.33
N LEU A 221 8.67 16.61 0.69
CA LEU A 221 9.06 17.19 -0.57
C LEU A 221 8.94 16.17 -1.71
N VAL A 222 8.47 16.63 -2.86
CA VAL A 222 8.40 15.85 -4.09
C VAL A 222 9.34 16.39 -5.15
N ARG A 223 9.72 15.50 -6.05
CA ARG A 223 10.42 15.80 -7.29
C ARG A 223 9.49 15.54 -8.47
N ILE A 224 9.51 16.41 -9.45
CA ILE A 224 8.71 16.34 -10.66
C ILE A 224 9.64 16.04 -11.83
N LYS A 225 9.37 14.96 -12.54
CA LYS A 225 10.14 14.52 -13.71
C LYS A 225 9.26 14.44 -14.94
N PHE A 226 9.84 14.70 -16.08
CA PHE A 226 9.24 14.51 -17.40
C PHE A 226 10.00 13.43 -18.16
N ALA A 227 9.29 12.44 -18.69
CA ALA A 227 9.80 11.42 -19.59
C ALA A 227 9.20 11.62 -20.98
N LYS A 228 10.04 11.94 -21.98
CA LYS A 228 9.60 12.25 -23.35
C LYS A 228 8.86 11.12 -24.02
N PHE A 229 9.24 9.87 -23.73
CA PHE A 229 8.64 8.67 -24.33
C PHE A 229 7.92 7.77 -23.30
N GLY A 230 7.52 8.34 -22.17
CA GLY A 230 6.81 7.61 -21.11
C GLY A 230 7.66 6.57 -20.40
N ASN A 231 8.99 6.59 -20.56
CA ASN A 231 9.91 5.65 -19.92
C ASN A 231 10.85 6.38 -18.98
N PHE A 232 10.64 6.26 -17.67
CA PHE A 232 11.49 6.85 -16.64
C PHE A 232 12.80 6.08 -16.39
N GLY A 233 12.98 4.93 -17.00
CA GLY A 233 14.23 4.16 -17.00
C GLY A 233 15.22 4.52 -18.10
N ASP A 234 14.90 5.53 -18.95
CA ASP A 234 15.73 5.98 -20.06
C ASP A 234 16.31 7.39 -19.80
N PRO A 235 17.45 7.51 -19.09
CA PRO A 235 17.98 8.79 -18.62
C PRO A 235 18.14 9.88 -19.68
N PRO A 236 18.54 9.61 -20.94
CA PRO A 236 18.67 10.65 -21.97
C PRO A 236 17.35 11.35 -22.31
N ASN A 237 16.22 10.67 -22.08
CA ASN A 237 14.88 11.15 -22.39
C ASN A 237 14.07 11.55 -21.15
N VAL A 238 14.70 11.57 -19.97
CA VAL A 238 14.11 11.99 -18.70
C VAL A 238 14.75 13.28 -18.21
N SER A 239 13.95 14.26 -17.86
CA SER A 239 14.40 15.52 -17.24
C SER A 239 13.70 15.76 -15.91
N THR A 240 14.42 16.33 -14.95
CA THR A 240 13.83 16.85 -13.71
C THR A 240 13.33 18.28 -14.00
N LEU A 241 12.03 18.49 -13.84
CA LEU A 241 11.40 19.80 -14.00
C LEU A 241 11.53 20.65 -12.73
N ALA A 242 11.34 20.01 -11.57
CA ALA A 242 11.45 20.64 -10.27
C ALA A 242 11.89 19.64 -9.20
N SER A 243 12.53 20.16 -8.16
CA SER A 243 12.86 19.45 -6.92
C SER A 243 12.49 20.34 -5.74
N ASN A 244 12.31 19.71 -4.58
CA ASN A 244 11.95 20.39 -3.32
C ASN A 244 10.58 21.11 -3.37
N GLU A 245 9.68 20.62 -4.23
CA GLU A 245 8.29 21.08 -4.19
C GLU A 245 7.57 20.46 -2.98
N ASN A 246 6.78 21.26 -2.27
CA ASN A 246 6.03 20.71 -1.15
C ASN A 246 4.90 19.80 -1.66
N ALA A 247 4.82 18.56 -1.16
CA ALA A 247 3.84 17.57 -1.59
C ALA A 247 2.40 18.07 -1.48
N ILE A 248 2.09 18.83 -0.40
CA ILE A 248 0.74 19.33 -0.13
C ILE A 248 0.33 20.56 -0.97
N ASN A 249 1.25 21.17 -1.75
CA ASN A 249 0.89 22.23 -2.70
C ASN A 249 0.03 21.69 -3.84
N GLN A 250 0.23 20.42 -4.21
CA GLN A 250 -0.57 19.68 -5.19
C GLN A 250 -0.60 20.31 -6.59
N THR A 251 0.28 21.26 -6.87
CA THR A 251 0.40 21.92 -8.15
C THR A 251 1.81 22.44 -8.38
N PHE A 252 2.27 22.41 -9.64
CA PHE A 252 3.51 23.01 -10.13
C PHE A 252 3.25 23.65 -11.50
N SER A 253 3.78 24.86 -11.70
CA SER A 253 3.67 25.57 -12.98
C SER A 253 4.86 25.28 -13.86
N TRP A 254 4.68 24.45 -14.89
CA TRP A 254 5.71 24.19 -15.89
C TRP A 254 5.73 25.31 -16.92
N THR A 255 6.65 26.24 -16.77
CA THR A 255 6.82 27.41 -17.63
C THR A 255 7.76 27.13 -18.79
N ASN A 256 7.57 27.83 -19.92
CA ASN A 256 8.44 27.75 -21.09
C ASN A 256 8.71 26.32 -21.54
N ILE A 257 7.65 25.55 -21.76
CA ILE A 257 7.74 24.14 -22.19
C ILE A 257 8.69 24.01 -23.37
N PRO A 258 9.77 23.22 -23.26
CA PRO A 258 10.79 23.12 -24.30
C PRO A 258 10.28 22.45 -25.58
N ASN A 259 11.00 22.61 -26.69
CA ASN A 259 10.67 21.95 -27.96
C ASN A 259 10.96 20.44 -27.95
N ASN A 260 10.34 19.73 -27.02
CA ASN A 260 10.41 18.27 -26.82
C ASN A 260 9.16 17.60 -27.39
N ILE A 261 8.94 17.75 -28.70
CA ILE A 261 7.77 17.19 -29.40
C ILE A 261 7.64 15.71 -29.10
N THR A 262 6.44 15.30 -28.66
CA THR A 262 6.11 13.93 -28.33
C THR A 262 4.60 13.70 -28.37
N THR A 263 4.18 12.45 -28.53
CA THR A 263 2.78 11.99 -28.36
C THR A 263 2.60 11.07 -27.16
N THR A 264 3.68 10.73 -26.46
CA THR A 264 3.72 9.73 -25.38
C THR A 264 4.45 10.26 -24.13
N GLY A 265 4.53 11.60 -23.97
CA GLY A 265 5.12 12.20 -22.79
C GLY A 265 4.38 11.81 -21.50
N GLN A 266 5.11 11.64 -20.41
CA GLN A 266 4.55 11.43 -19.08
C GLN A 266 5.24 12.28 -18.03
N ILE A 267 4.51 12.62 -16.98
CA ILE A 267 5.02 13.28 -15.78
C ILE A 267 5.03 12.26 -14.64
N ARG A 268 6.13 12.22 -13.88
CA ARG A 268 6.21 11.55 -12.59
C ARG A 268 6.32 12.56 -11.47
N VAL A 269 5.49 12.38 -10.46
CA VAL A 269 5.66 13.03 -9.14
C VAL A 269 6.12 11.97 -8.17
N GLU A 270 7.32 12.12 -7.61
CA GLU A 270 7.93 11.15 -6.68
C GLU A 270 8.31 11.81 -5.35
N TRP A 271 8.13 11.11 -4.25
CA TRP A 271 8.58 11.57 -2.93
C TRP A 271 10.10 11.54 -2.84
N GLN A 272 10.74 12.65 -2.45
CA GLN A 272 12.21 12.77 -2.52
C GLN A 272 12.96 11.87 -1.56
N THR A 273 12.42 11.66 -0.36
CA THR A 273 13.04 10.82 0.67
C THR A 273 12.77 9.33 0.47
N ASN A 274 11.74 8.99 -0.32
CA ASN A 274 11.41 7.60 -0.65
C ASN A 274 10.90 7.51 -2.08
N THR A 275 11.80 7.33 -3.02
CA THR A 275 11.51 7.30 -4.48
C THR A 275 10.66 6.10 -4.93
N THR A 276 10.35 5.16 -4.03
CA THR A 276 9.38 4.09 -4.32
C THR A 276 7.93 4.56 -4.21
N VAL A 277 7.72 5.75 -3.60
CA VAL A 277 6.40 6.40 -3.54
C VAL A 277 6.32 7.42 -4.65
N PHE A 278 5.69 7.07 -5.75
CA PHE A 278 5.49 7.92 -6.91
C PHE A 278 4.18 7.60 -7.62
N ASN A 279 3.80 8.49 -8.51
CA ASN A 279 2.73 8.23 -9.49
C ASN A 279 3.06 8.90 -10.82
N ASP A 280 2.72 8.22 -11.89
CA ASP A 280 2.91 8.68 -13.26
C ASP A 280 1.57 9.18 -13.84
N SER A 281 1.63 10.24 -14.63
CA SER A 281 0.48 10.77 -15.36
C SER A 281 0.02 9.83 -16.47
N GLY A 282 -1.15 10.09 -17.01
CA GLY A 282 -1.51 9.61 -18.34
C GLY A 282 -0.55 10.14 -19.40
N SER A 283 -0.49 9.47 -20.57
CA SER A 283 0.30 9.92 -21.70
C SER A 283 -0.29 11.17 -22.32
N PHE A 284 0.53 12.19 -22.55
CA PHE A 284 0.14 13.47 -23.16
C PHE A 284 1.06 13.83 -24.32
N SER A 285 0.64 14.83 -25.11
CA SER A 285 1.42 15.32 -26.24
C SER A 285 2.04 16.68 -25.96
N ILE A 286 3.27 16.90 -26.45
CA ILE A 286 3.84 18.24 -26.63
C ILE A 286 3.88 18.52 -28.13
N LYS A 287 3.24 19.62 -28.55
CA LYS A 287 3.14 20.02 -29.94
C LYS A 287 3.64 21.45 -30.15
N GLY A 288 4.17 21.76 -31.32
CA GLY A 288 4.42 23.11 -31.74
C GLY A 288 3.13 23.94 -31.88
N LYS A 289 3.28 25.22 -32.11
CA LYS A 289 2.19 26.18 -32.30
C LYS A 289 2.45 27.00 -33.57
N LEU A 290 1.41 27.27 -34.31
CA LEU A 290 1.41 28.23 -35.40
C LEU A 290 0.67 29.50 -34.95
N ASN A 291 1.24 30.65 -35.31
CA ASN A 291 0.61 31.93 -35.11
C ASN A 291 0.49 32.65 -36.48
N LEU A 292 -0.73 32.75 -36.98
CA LEU A 292 -1.03 33.47 -38.21
C LEU A 292 -0.91 34.97 -37.94
N THR A 293 -0.04 35.69 -38.71
CA THR A 293 0.25 37.11 -38.52
C THR A 293 -0.30 37.98 -39.66
N ALA A 294 -0.56 37.39 -40.81
CA ALA A 294 -1.27 38.02 -41.93
C ALA A 294 -2.14 36.99 -42.64
N PRO A 295 -3.33 37.36 -43.14
CA PRO A 295 -3.91 38.68 -43.09
C PRO A 295 -4.37 39.10 -41.70
N SER A 296 -4.35 40.37 -41.37
CA SER A 296 -4.87 40.92 -40.13
C SER A 296 -6.38 41.20 -40.25
N ALA A 297 -7.05 41.24 -39.09
CA ALA A 297 -8.48 41.51 -39.05
C ALA A 297 -8.79 42.87 -39.74
N GLY A 298 -9.83 42.90 -40.60
CA GLY A 298 -10.24 44.09 -41.30
C GLY A 298 -9.39 44.47 -42.51
N SER A 299 -8.40 43.69 -42.91
CA SER A 299 -7.64 43.92 -44.15
C SER A 299 -8.53 43.78 -45.37
N LEU A 300 -8.37 44.66 -46.34
CA LEU A 300 -9.10 44.66 -47.63
C LEU A 300 -8.13 44.32 -48.75
N TYR A 301 -8.56 43.40 -49.60
CA TYR A 301 -7.80 42.96 -50.76
C TYR A 301 -8.67 43.00 -52.01
N TYR A 302 -8.06 43.27 -53.15
CA TYR A 302 -8.77 43.34 -54.42
C TYR A 302 -8.63 42.02 -55.19
N ILE A 303 -9.68 41.71 -55.97
CA ILE A 303 -9.61 40.58 -56.91
C ILE A 303 -8.43 40.77 -57.86
N ASN A 304 -7.69 39.71 -58.12
CA ASN A 304 -6.42 39.71 -58.88
C ASN A 304 -5.26 40.46 -58.20
N GLY A 305 -5.39 40.83 -56.91
CA GLY A 305 -4.31 41.35 -56.10
C GLY A 305 -3.59 40.23 -55.36
N THR A 306 -2.39 40.54 -54.84
CA THR A 306 -1.63 39.62 -54.02
C THR A 306 -2.06 39.72 -52.57
N LEU A 307 -2.36 38.58 -51.91
CA LEU A 307 -2.68 38.47 -50.49
C LEU A 307 -1.53 37.78 -49.77
N PRO A 308 -0.71 38.48 -48.94
CA PRO A 308 0.32 37.83 -48.16
C PRO A 308 -0.29 37.04 -47.03
N ILE A 309 0.13 35.79 -46.88
CA ILE A 309 -0.23 34.91 -45.74
C ILE A 309 1.07 34.65 -44.95
N ASN A 310 1.14 35.21 -43.75
CA ASN A 310 2.32 35.11 -42.93
C ASN A 310 1.97 34.39 -41.62
N TRP A 311 2.85 33.50 -41.18
CA TRP A 311 2.74 32.82 -39.89
C TRP A 311 4.12 32.66 -39.23
N THR A 312 4.13 32.50 -37.95
CA THR A 312 5.34 32.20 -37.19
C THR A 312 5.14 30.87 -36.45
N PRO A 313 5.99 29.85 -36.64
CA PRO A 313 5.99 28.67 -35.88
C PRO A 313 6.64 28.89 -34.50
N THR A 314 6.17 28.19 -33.49
CA THR A 314 6.85 28.06 -32.20
C THR A 314 7.06 26.56 -31.91
N GLY A 315 8.33 26.17 -31.83
CA GLY A 315 8.73 24.77 -31.80
C GLY A 315 8.63 24.11 -33.19
N THR A 316 8.88 22.81 -33.24
CA THR A 316 8.81 22.00 -34.47
C THR A 316 7.35 21.75 -34.85
N VAL A 317 6.96 22.14 -36.05
CA VAL A 317 5.57 22.01 -36.52
C VAL A 317 5.46 21.05 -37.71
N GLY A 318 6.54 20.87 -38.49
CA GLY A 318 6.52 20.10 -39.75
C GLY A 318 5.89 20.85 -40.89
N THR A 319 5.32 20.15 -41.84
CA THR A 319 4.64 20.77 -43.00
C THR A 319 3.33 21.42 -42.57
N THR A 320 2.98 22.53 -43.17
CA THR A 320 1.80 23.33 -42.90
C THR A 320 0.86 23.30 -44.10
N GLN A 321 -0.43 23.17 -43.88
CA GLN A 321 -1.45 23.33 -44.92
C GLN A 321 -2.18 24.65 -44.71
N LEU A 322 -2.44 25.35 -45.80
CA LEU A 322 -3.18 26.60 -45.81
C LEU A 322 -4.57 26.34 -46.38
N ASN A 323 -5.59 26.66 -45.60
CA ASN A 323 -6.98 26.59 -46.01
C ASN A 323 -7.68 27.90 -45.70
N TYR A 324 -8.67 28.28 -46.52
CA TYR A 324 -9.49 29.44 -46.25
C TYR A 324 -11.00 29.08 -46.19
N SER A 325 -11.76 29.94 -45.58
CA SER A 325 -13.21 29.91 -45.54
C SER A 325 -13.77 31.17 -46.17
N ALA A 326 -14.73 30.99 -47.02
CA ALA A 326 -15.47 32.11 -47.65
C ALA A 326 -16.61 32.64 -46.80
N ASN A 327 -16.96 31.95 -45.68
CA ASN A 327 -18.13 32.25 -44.86
C ASN A 327 -17.83 32.23 -43.36
N ALA A 328 -16.68 32.77 -42.94
CA ALA A 328 -16.25 32.90 -41.57
C ALA A 328 -16.11 31.57 -40.82
N GLY A 329 -15.71 30.51 -41.50
CA GLY A 329 -15.44 29.17 -40.89
C GLY A 329 -16.67 28.24 -40.89
N LEU A 330 -17.83 28.67 -41.33
CA LEU A 330 -19.03 27.82 -41.37
C LEU A 330 -18.94 26.66 -42.38
N ASP A 331 -18.05 26.79 -43.37
CA ASP A 331 -17.71 25.73 -44.35
C ASP A 331 -16.63 24.76 -43.87
N GLY A 332 -16.13 24.92 -42.67
CA GLY A 332 -15.08 24.08 -42.10
C GLY A 332 -13.68 24.32 -42.69
N TYR A 333 -13.44 25.48 -43.32
CA TYR A 333 -12.17 25.83 -44.00
C TYR A 333 -11.77 24.79 -45.05
N ASN A 334 -12.71 24.42 -45.92
CA ASN A 334 -12.55 23.33 -46.87
C ASN A 334 -11.92 23.77 -48.23
N HIS A 335 -11.55 25.05 -48.40
CA HIS A 335 -10.87 25.55 -49.60
C HIS A 335 -9.37 25.55 -49.38
N SER A 336 -8.66 24.60 -50.01
CA SER A 336 -7.19 24.49 -49.90
C SER A 336 -6.49 25.50 -50.81
N ILE A 337 -5.45 26.12 -50.26
CA ILE A 337 -4.50 26.93 -51.02
C ILE A 337 -3.35 26.02 -51.45
N LEU A 338 -3.01 26.02 -52.73
CA LEU A 338 -1.95 25.17 -53.27
C LEU A 338 -0.62 25.95 -53.30
N ASN A 339 0.50 25.23 -53.08
CA ASN A 339 1.85 25.79 -53.26
C ASN A 339 2.22 25.89 -54.75
N ASP A 340 3.38 26.46 -55.07
CA ASP A 340 3.84 26.65 -56.44
C ASP A 340 4.00 25.35 -57.26
N THR A 341 4.07 24.21 -56.59
CA THR A 341 4.14 22.88 -57.22
C THR A 341 2.78 22.18 -57.32
N GLY A 342 1.71 22.87 -56.91
CA GLY A 342 0.34 22.33 -56.89
C GLY A 342 0.04 21.40 -55.73
N GLY A 343 0.94 21.30 -54.74
CA GLY A 343 0.71 20.56 -53.48
C GLY A 343 0.03 21.41 -52.41
N THR A 344 -0.45 20.77 -51.36
CA THR A 344 -1.11 21.41 -50.19
C THR A 344 -0.15 21.69 -49.03
N ASP A 345 1.09 21.20 -49.09
CA ASP A 345 2.05 21.27 -48.01
C ASP A 345 3.04 22.43 -48.20
N PHE A 346 3.21 23.22 -47.16
CA PHE A 346 4.12 24.34 -47.07
C PHE A 346 5.19 24.09 -46.00
N ASN A 347 6.38 24.66 -46.16
CA ASN A 347 7.42 24.57 -45.14
C ASN A 347 7.01 25.27 -43.84
N GLU A 348 7.68 24.89 -42.72
CA GLU A 348 7.41 25.48 -41.41
C GLU A 348 7.49 27.00 -41.36
N THR A 349 8.35 27.58 -42.19
CA THR A 349 8.63 29.01 -42.21
C THR A 349 7.87 29.68 -43.35
N GLY A 350 6.80 30.41 -43.05
CA GLY A 350 6.20 31.39 -43.96
C GLY A 350 7.17 32.53 -44.26
N PRO A 351 6.91 33.42 -45.20
CA PRO A 351 5.63 33.77 -45.80
C PRO A 351 5.29 33.03 -47.10
N TYR A 352 3.98 33.04 -47.42
CA TYR A 352 3.46 32.70 -48.75
C TYR A 352 2.76 33.94 -49.33
N ASN A 353 3.12 34.29 -50.59
CA ASN A 353 2.57 35.45 -51.30
C ASN A 353 1.69 35.03 -52.47
#